data_ff1058fa6de4c1d73c065b923b06b1a8
#
_entry.id   ff1058fa6de4c1d73c065b923b06b1a8
#
_cell.length_a   1.000
_cell.length_b   1.000
_cell.length_c   1.000
_cell.angle_alpha   90.00
_cell.angle_beta   90.00
_cell.angle_gamma   90.00
#
_symmetry.space_group_name_H-M   'P 1'
#
loop_
_entity.id
_entity.type
_entity.pdbx_description
1 polymer ?
#
loop_
_entity_poly.entity_id
_entity_poly.type
_entity_poly.pdbx_seq_one_letter_code
_entity_poly.pdbx_strand_id
1 'polypeptide(L)'
;MTAAAISRTARHDPRWPAIGEALASLRDAKRRAVRIVDADCGAGALLIQALRHARALGFTAIEGRGIDTSPALIGRARSAAAKLHDPAIGIAFDVADPVEGLRDEIDAPAEILLCHDRAAVASLGAGERIIGDRP
;
A
#
# COMPACT_ATOMS: atom_id res chain seq x y z
N MET A 1 -6.34 4.29 -18.08
CA MET A 1 -5.90 2.92 -17.75
C MET A 1 -7.08 2.11 -17.23
N THR A 2 -7.30 0.91 -17.74
CA THR A 2 -8.39 0.05 -17.32
C THR A 2 -8.06 -0.67 -16.00
N ALA A 3 -9.08 -1.17 -15.30
CA ALA A 3 -8.88 -1.98 -14.09
C ALA A 3 -8.03 -3.21 -14.36
N ALA A 4 -8.22 -3.88 -15.50
CA ALA A 4 -7.42 -5.04 -15.91
C ALA A 4 -5.95 -4.68 -16.12
N ALA A 5 -5.64 -3.51 -16.71
CA ALA A 5 -4.27 -3.05 -16.90
C ALA A 5 -3.59 -2.71 -15.56
N ILE A 6 -4.30 -2.09 -14.63
CA ILE A 6 -3.82 -1.81 -13.27
C ILE A 6 -3.47 -3.12 -12.56
N SER A 7 -4.36 -4.11 -12.63
CA SER A 7 -4.15 -5.42 -12.00
C SER A 7 -2.93 -6.15 -12.57
N ARG A 8 -2.74 -6.12 -13.90
CA ARG A 8 -1.56 -6.72 -14.53
C ARG A 8 -0.27 -6.04 -14.12
N THR A 9 -0.25 -4.70 -14.12
CA THR A 9 0.92 -3.92 -13.70
C THR A 9 1.33 -4.26 -12.28
N ALA A 10 0.37 -4.33 -11.36
CA ALA A 10 0.64 -4.68 -9.96
C ALA A 10 1.19 -6.10 -9.82
N ARG A 11 0.62 -7.08 -10.53
CA ARG A 11 1.05 -8.48 -10.44
C ARG A 11 2.43 -8.73 -11.02
N HIS A 12 2.92 -7.87 -11.91
CA HIS A 12 4.26 -7.92 -12.47
C HIS A 12 5.29 -7.21 -11.60
N ASP A 13 4.86 -6.50 -10.57
CA ASP A 13 5.77 -5.86 -9.62
C ASP A 13 6.49 -6.94 -8.81
N PRO A 14 7.83 -6.86 -8.68
CA PRO A 14 8.60 -7.87 -7.94
C PRO A 14 8.21 -7.99 -6.46
N ARG A 15 7.55 -6.98 -5.90
CA ARG A 15 7.08 -7.02 -4.51
C ARG A 15 5.77 -7.80 -4.33
N TRP A 16 5.05 -8.09 -5.42
CA TRP A 16 3.72 -8.72 -5.36
C TRP A 16 3.69 -10.04 -4.57
N PRO A 17 4.61 -11.00 -4.80
CA PRO A 17 4.60 -12.24 -4.02
C PRO A 17 4.76 -12.02 -2.51
N ALA A 18 5.63 -11.11 -2.11
CA ALA A 18 5.83 -10.78 -0.68
C ALA A 18 4.59 -10.13 -0.05
N ILE A 19 3.87 -9.31 -0.80
CA ILE A 19 2.62 -8.71 -0.34
C ILE A 19 1.58 -9.82 -0.08
N GLY A 20 1.41 -10.73 -1.01
CA GLY A 20 0.49 -11.87 -0.86
C GLY A 20 0.82 -12.73 0.34
N GLU A 21 2.11 -13.03 0.54
CA GLU A 21 2.59 -13.81 1.67
C GLU A 21 2.34 -13.09 3.01
N ALA A 22 2.62 -11.80 3.08
CA ALA A 22 2.39 -11.01 4.28
C ALA A 22 0.91 -10.97 4.66
N LEU A 23 0.03 -10.76 3.69
CA LEU A 23 -1.41 -10.74 3.91
C LEU A 23 -1.94 -12.12 4.33
N ALA A 24 -1.45 -13.19 3.69
CA ALA A 24 -1.82 -14.55 4.07
C ALA A 24 -1.40 -14.88 5.50
N SER A 25 -0.20 -14.48 5.92
CA SER A 25 0.28 -14.66 7.30
C SER A 25 -0.61 -13.96 8.32
N LEU A 26 -1.03 -12.72 8.03
CA LEU A 26 -1.95 -11.99 8.91
C LEU A 26 -3.31 -12.67 9.01
N ARG A 27 -3.82 -13.22 7.92
CA ARG A 27 -5.07 -13.98 7.94
C ARG A 27 -4.93 -15.30 8.69
N ASP A 28 -3.81 -15.99 8.55
CA ASP A 28 -3.54 -17.21 9.32
C ASP A 28 -3.49 -16.91 10.82
N ALA A 29 -3.05 -15.72 11.20
CA ALA A 29 -3.12 -15.21 12.57
C ALA A 29 -4.51 -14.68 12.96
N LYS A 30 -5.52 -14.88 12.10
CA LYS A 30 -6.92 -14.49 12.30
C LYS A 30 -7.13 -12.98 12.38
N ARG A 31 -6.22 -12.18 11.82
CA ARG A 31 -6.38 -10.74 11.73
C ARG A 31 -7.46 -10.40 10.71
N ARG A 32 -8.30 -9.43 11.04
CA ARG A 32 -9.37 -8.95 10.16
C ARG A 32 -9.19 -7.52 9.70
N ALA A 33 -8.27 -6.82 10.30
CA ALA A 33 -7.92 -5.44 9.96
C ALA A 33 -6.48 -5.39 9.48
N VAL A 34 -6.21 -4.56 8.48
CA VAL A 34 -4.86 -4.33 7.98
C VAL A 34 -4.72 -2.90 7.47
N ARG A 35 -3.57 -2.29 7.77
CA ARG A 35 -3.18 -1.00 7.21
C ARG A 35 -1.95 -1.20 6.34
N ILE A 36 -2.02 -0.75 5.09
CA ILE A 36 -0.94 -0.80 4.12
C ILE A 36 -0.58 0.62 3.72
N VAL A 37 0.68 0.99 3.90
CA VAL A 37 1.21 2.29 3.49
C VAL A 37 2.22 2.08 2.38
N ASP A 38 2.12 2.86 1.32
CA ASP A 38 3.07 2.84 0.20
C ASP A 38 3.79 4.18 0.15
N ALA A 39 5.09 4.15 0.47
CA ALA A 39 5.91 5.35 0.57
C ALA A 39 6.29 5.96 -0.78
N ASP A 40 6.16 5.21 -1.87
CA ASP A 40 6.45 5.65 -3.23
C ASP A 40 5.36 5.12 -4.16
N CYS A 41 4.12 5.55 -3.96
CA CYS A 41 2.97 4.90 -4.55
C CYS A 41 2.77 5.15 -6.06
N GLY A 42 3.39 6.18 -6.61
CA GLY A 42 3.15 6.55 -8.00
C GLY A 42 1.66 6.80 -8.27
N ALA A 43 1.13 6.20 -9.32
CA ALA A 43 -0.29 6.29 -9.67
C ALA A 43 -1.18 5.33 -8.87
N GLY A 44 -0.63 4.63 -7.87
CA GLY A 44 -1.40 3.85 -6.91
C GLY A 44 -1.74 2.42 -7.32
N ALA A 45 -1.24 1.93 -8.46
CA ALA A 45 -1.63 0.63 -8.99
C ALA A 45 -1.34 -0.52 -8.01
N LEU A 46 -0.13 -0.57 -7.46
CA LEU A 46 0.26 -1.64 -6.54
C LEU A 46 -0.55 -1.57 -5.24
N LEU A 47 -0.63 -0.39 -4.64
CA LEU A 47 -1.37 -0.21 -3.39
C LEU A 47 -2.84 -0.59 -3.55
N ILE A 48 -3.51 -0.09 -4.58
CA ILE A 48 -4.92 -0.40 -4.84
C ILE A 48 -5.12 -1.90 -4.99
N GLN A 49 -4.26 -2.56 -5.76
CA GLN A 49 -4.38 -4.01 -5.95
C GLN A 49 -4.11 -4.79 -4.66
N ALA A 50 -3.16 -4.33 -3.84
CA ALA A 50 -2.90 -4.94 -2.54
C ALA A 50 -4.12 -4.86 -1.61
N LEU A 51 -4.80 -3.71 -1.57
CA LEU A 51 -6.02 -3.54 -0.77
C LEU A 51 -7.16 -4.44 -1.27
N ARG A 52 -7.32 -4.55 -2.58
CA ARG A 52 -8.31 -5.46 -3.18
C ARG A 52 -8.00 -6.91 -2.88
N HIS A 53 -6.73 -7.29 -2.92
CA HIS A 53 -6.30 -8.65 -2.56
C HIS A 53 -6.58 -8.95 -1.08
N ALA A 54 -6.32 -8.01 -0.19
CA ALA A 54 -6.67 -8.15 1.22
C ALA A 54 -8.16 -8.40 1.39
N ARG A 55 -9.01 -7.67 0.67
CA ARG A 55 -10.45 -7.87 0.71
C ARG A 55 -10.82 -9.28 0.26
N ALA A 56 -10.21 -9.77 -0.82
CA ALA A 56 -10.44 -11.12 -1.33
C ALA A 56 -10.02 -12.21 -0.33
N LEU A 57 -9.01 -11.96 0.49
CA LEU A 57 -8.55 -12.88 1.54
C LEU A 57 -9.44 -12.87 2.79
N GLY A 58 -10.40 -11.97 2.88
CA GLY A 58 -11.35 -11.93 3.99
C GLY A 58 -11.11 -10.83 5.03
N PHE A 59 -10.21 -9.89 4.79
CA PHE A 59 -10.12 -8.71 5.65
C PHE A 59 -11.39 -7.89 5.55
N THR A 60 -11.86 -7.35 6.66
CA THR A 60 -13.11 -6.60 6.76
C THR A 60 -12.91 -5.12 7.12
N ALA A 61 -11.73 -4.76 7.57
CA ALA A 61 -11.34 -3.37 7.83
C ALA A 61 -9.95 -3.14 7.23
N ILE A 62 -9.91 -2.44 6.10
CA ILE A 62 -8.70 -2.27 5.29
C ILE A 62 -8.44 -0.79 5.10
N GLU A 63 -7.26 -0.33 5.46
CA GLU A 63 -6.84 1.04 5.24
C GLU A 63 -5.57 1.09 4.40
N GLY A 64 -5.56 1.99 3.43
CA GLY A 64 -4.41 2.27 2.60
C GLY A 64 -4.04 3.73 2.60
N ARG A 65 -2.75 4.01 2.57
CA ARG A 65 -2.22 5.36 2.38
C ARG A 65 -1.08 5.31 1.38
N GLY A 66 -1.17 6.15 0.35
CA GLY A 66 -0.10 6.30 -0.63
C GLY A 66 0.56 7.66 -0.51
N ILE A 67 1.87 7.69 -0.62
CA ILE A 67 2.69 8.90 -0.56
C ILE A 67 3.54 8.97 -1.82
N ASP A 68 3.58 10.11 -2.47
CA ASP A 68 4.45 10.37 -3.61
C ASP A 68 4.73 11.86 -3.71
N THR A 69 5.87 12.22 -4.25
CA THR A 69 6.25 13.63 -4.43
C THR A 69 5.56 14.27 -5.63
N SER A 70 5.01 13.49 -6.55
CA SER A 70 4.39 13.98 -7.78
C SER A 70 2.90 14.28 -7.62
N PRO A 71 2.48 15.56 -7.67
CA PRO A 71 1.06 15.89 -7.66
C PRO A 71 0.27 15.24 -8.79
N ALA A 72 0.88 15.12 -9.98
CA ALA A 72 0.24 14.50 -11.14
C ALA A 72 -0.05 13.02 -10.90
N LEU A 73 0.91 12.27 -10.35
CA LEU A 73 0.73 10.86 -10.03
C LEU A 73 -0.30 10.66 -8.91
N ILE A 74 -0.24 11.50 -7.88
CA ILE A 74 -1.24 11.46 -6.79
C ILE A 74 -2.65 11.75 -7.33
N GLY A 75 -2.78 12.69 -8.25
CA GLY A 75 -4.07 12.94 -8.91
C GLY A 75 -4.61 11.72 -9.65
N ARG A 76 -3.75 10.99 -10.35
CA ARG A 76 -4.13 9.73 -11.00
C ARG A 76 -4.51 8.66 -10.00
N ALA A 77 -3.76 8.55 -8.90
CA ALA A 77 -4.03 7.59 -7.84
C ALA A 77 -5.39 7.86 -7.19
N ARG A 78 -5.70 9.11 -6.90
CA ARG A 78 -7.00 9.51 -6.35
C ARG A 78 -8.15 9.18 -7.30
N SER A 79 -7.95 9.41 -8.60
CA SER A 79 -8.96 9.07 -9.61
C SER A 79 -9.19 7.55 -9.71
N ALA A 80 -8.13 6.76 -9.64
CA ALA A 80 -8.24 5.29 -9.64
C ALA A 80 -8.94 4.79 -8.38
N ALA A 81 -8.60 5.33 -7.21
CA ALA A 81 -9.21 4.96 -5.94
C ALA A 81 -10.69 5.32 -5.86
N ALA A 82 -11.11 6.39 -6.51
CA ALA A 82 -12.52 6.80 -6.55
C ALA A 82 -13.42 5.75 -7.21
N LYS A 83 -12.85 4.80 -7.95
CA LYS A 83 -13.59 3.70 -8.57
C LYS A 83 -13.78 2.51 -7.63
N LEU A 84 -13.15 2.52 -6.46
CA LEU A 84 -13.36 1.49 -5.44
C LEU A 84 -14.66 1.81 -4.68
N HIS A 85 -15.59 0.88 -4.71
CA HIS A 85 -16.89 1.02 -4.05
C HIS A 85 -17.09 -0.05 -2.99
N ASP A 86 -16.06 -0.31 -2.19
CA ASP A 86 -16.12 -1.28 -1.11
C ASP A 86 -16.01 -0.55 0.24
N PRO A 87 -17.06 -0.58 1.08
CA PRO A 87 -17.03 0.10 2.38
C PRO A 87 -16.01 -0.47 3.35
N ALA A 88 -15.47 -1.66 3.09
CA ALA A 88 -14.40 -2.25 3.90
C ALA A 88 -13.04 -1.61 3.63
N ILE A 89 -12.89 -0.85 2.54
CA ILE A 89 -11.62 -0.27 2.11
C ILE A 89 -11.66 1.25 2.21
N GLY A 90 -10.80 1.81 3.07
CA GLY A 90 -10.50 3.24 3.10
C GLY A 90 -9.13 3.49 2.49
N ILE A 91 -9.00 4.52 1.66
CA ILE A 91 -7.73 4.86 1.03
C ILE A 91 -7.55 6.37 0.92
N ALA A 92 -6.34 6.83 1.19
CA ALA A 92 -5.95 8.23 1.07
C ALA A 92 -4.59 8.35 0.39
N PHE A 93 -4.37 9.46 -0.31
CA PHE A 93 -3.11 9.76 -0.96
C PHE A 93 -2.63 11.15 -0.59
N ASP A 94 -1.33 11.29 -0.32
CA ASP A 94 -0.70 12.54 0.06
C ASP A 94 0.49 12.86 -0.84
N VAL A 95 0.60 14.13 -1.24
CA VAL A 95 1.79 14.65 -1.91
C VAL A 95 2.78 15.02 -0.81
N ALA A 96 3.86 14.27 -0.68
CA ALA A 96 4.88 14.51 0.33
C ALA A 96 6.18 13.79 -0.02
N ASP A 97 7.28 14.23 0.58
CA ASP A 97 8.49 13.44 0.64
C ASP A 97 8.21 12.17 1.47
N PRO A 98 8.73 11.00 1.06
CA PRO A 98 8.44 9.74 1.77
C PRO A 98 8.80 9.78 3.26
N VAL A 99 9.96 10.31 3.61
CA VAL A 99 10.40 10.38 5.02
C VAL A 99 9.48 11.31 5.83
N GLU A 100 9.17 12.48 5.27
CA GLU A 100 8.26 13.43 5.92
C GLU A 100 6.86 12.83 6.08
N GLY A 101 6.35 12.21 5.02
CA GLY A 101 5.01 11.62 5.04
C GLY A 101 4.88 10.44 6.00
N LEU A 102 5.96 9.69 6.22
CA LEU A 102 5.94 8.54 7.13
C LEU A 102 6.00 8.90 8.61
N ARG A 103 6.29 10.15 8.95
CA ARG A 103 6.33 10.58 10.36
C ARG A 103 5.00 10.33 11.09
N ASP A 104 3.90 10.47 10.39
CA ASP A 104 2.57 10.23 10.95
C ASP A 104 2.31 8.75 11.26
N GLU A 105 3.11 7.84 10.70
CA GLU A 105 2.95 6.41 10.90
C GLU A 105 3.79 5.83 12.05
N ILE A 106 4.70 6.61 12.63
CA ILE A 106 5.67 6.12 13.62
C ILE A 106 4.99 5.68 14.92
N ASP A 107 3.99 6.41 15.37
CA ASP A 107 3.31 6.12 16.65
C ASP A 107 2.37 4.91 16.54
N ALA A 108 1.90 4.60 15.34
CA ALA A 108 1.08 3.43 15.08
C ALA A 108 1.50 2.83 13.72
N PRO A 109 2.59 2.08 13.69
CA PRO A 109 3.12 1.55 12.43
C PRO A 109 2.13 0.68 11.68
N ALA A 110 2.09 0.85 10.35
CA ALA A 110 1.29 0.00 9.49
C ALA A 110 1.81 -1.45 9.54
N GLU A 111 0.93 -2.42 9.38
CA GLU A 111 1.35 -3.82 9.30
C GLU A 111 2.25 -4.06 8.10
N ILE A 112 1.99 -3.38 6.98
CA ILE A 112 2.80 -3.51 5.75
C ILE A 112 3.17 -2.12 5.25
N LEU A 113 4.46 -1.90 5.05
CA LEU A 113 5.01 -0.70 4.42
C LEU A 113 5.67 -1.08 3.09
N LEU A 114 5.15 -0.53 2.01
CA LEU A 114 5.70 -0.70 0.68
C LEU A 114 6.63 0.47 0.36
N CYS A 115 7.74 0.18 -0.29
CA CYS A 115 8.72 1.20 -0.71
C CYS A 115 9.51 0.67 -1.89
N HIS A 116 10.33 1.52 -2.52
CA HIS A 116 11.34 1.07 -3.46
C HIS A 116 12.64 0.79 -2.73
N ASP A 117 13.12 1.74 -1.95
CA ASP A 117 14.38 1.65 -1.24
C ASP A 117 14.14 1.35 0.25
N ARG A 118 14.38 0.10 0.64
CA ARG A 118 14.20 -0.34 2.03
C ARG A 118 15.12 0.40 2.99
N ALA A 119 16.35 0.65 2.58
CA ALA A 119 17.33 1.30 3.44
C ALA A 119 16.92 2.73 3.82
N ALA A 120 16.23 3.43 2.91
CA ALA A 120 15.78 4.80 3.14
C ALA A 120 14.73 4.91 4.26
N VAL A 121 13.95 3.86 4.49
CA VAL A 121 12.80 3.90 5.40
C VAL A 121 12.91 2.93 6.58
N ALA A 122 13.86 1.99 6.55
CA ALA A 122 13.96 0.92 7.55
C ALA A 122 14.11 1.41 8.98
N SER A 123 14.84 2.51 9.18
CA SER A 123 15.13 3.06 10.52
C SER A 123 13.97 3.90 11.09
N LEU A 124 12.95 4.20 10.31
CA LEU A 124 11.87 5.11 10.75
C LEU A 124 10.87 4.45 11.70
N GLY A 125 10.73 3.12 11.66
CA GLY A 125 9.75 2.43 12.48
C GLY A 125 8.29 2.66 12.05
N ALA A 126 8.07 2.99 10.78
CA ALA A 126 6.75 3.31 10.24
C ALA A 126 5.96 2.09 9.76
N GLY A 127 6.58 0.93 9.71
CA GLY A 127 5.93 -0.32 9.28
C GLY A 127 6.47 -1.52 10.04
N GLU A 128 5.61 -2.46 10.34
CA GLU A 128 5.98 -3.72 10.99
C GLU A 128 6.73 -4.63 10.01
N ARG A 129 6.25 -4.72 8.78
CA ARG A 129 6.90 -5.45 7.71
C ARG A 129 7.14 -4.52 6.52
N ILE A 130 8.40 -4.40 6.13
CA ILE A 130 8.81 -3.53 5.03
C ILE A 130 9.08 -4.36 3.79
N ILE A 131 8.41 -4.03 2.70
CA ILE A 131 8.55 -4.71 1.41
C ILE A 131 9.05 -3.70 0.38
N GLY A 132 10.25 -3.90 -0.10
CA GLY A 132 10.87 -3.07 -1.12
C GLY A 132 11.42 -3.91 -2.26
N ASP A 133 11.67 -3.28 -3.39
CA ASP A 133 12.28 -3.91 -4.57
C ASP A 133 13.79 -3.60 -4.70
N ARG A 134 14.32 -2.79 -3.79
CA ARG A 134 15.76 -2.49 -3.65
C ARG A 134 16.20 -2.69 -2.21
N PRO A 135 17.42 -3.17 -1.99
CA PRO A 135 17.98 -3.42 -0.65
C PRO A 135 18.14 -2.17 0.23
#